data_4026bcc52086a43e160754fe0e08d898
#
_entry.id   4026bcc52086a43e160754fe0e08d898
#
_cell.length_a   1.000
_cell.length_b   1.000
_cell.length_c   1.000
_cell.angle_alpha   90.00
_cell.angle_beta   90.00
_cell.angle_gamma   90.00
#
_symmetry.space_group_name_H-M   'P 1'
#
loop_
_entity.id
_entity.type
_entity.pdbx_description
1 polymer ?
#
loop_
_entity_poly.entity_id
_entity_poly.type
_entity_poly.pdbx_seq_one_letter_code
_entity_poly.pdbx_strand_id
1 'polypeptide(L)'
;NIKKLDSLQMDISISKLAIGFKNVHFSDNYMRESISVQLLFNLLFGWTSPYYKNWYAEGKIDESMSIEYEVSSRYSFVIMTMDTAEPIRMSSLIRQVMTSADKQRLLTEEALDLQKKALYGEFLRSLDNIQNLGSQYLAYFENDKTYFDFGQELMSITSKDLKDFFNHYLSNLVITDFVVFPK
;
A
#
# COMPACT_ATOMS: atom_id res chain seq x y z
N ASN A 1 -6.29 -16.26 17.04
CA ASN A 1 -5.03 -15.58 17.39
C ASN A 1 -4.26 -15.26 16.10
N ILE A 2 -4.12 -13.97 15.78
CA ILE A 2 -3.29 -13.54 14.65
C ILE A 2 -1.83 -13.66 15.11
N LYS A 3 -1.03 -14.47 14.40
CA LYS A 3 0.42 -14.49 14.62
C LYS A 3 1.00 -13.17 14.17
N LYS A 4 1.75 -12.49 15.06
CA LYS A 4 2.41 -11.20 14.74
C LYS A 4 3.67 -11.41 13.90
N LEU A 5 4.33 -12.54 14.04
CA LEU A 5 5.52 -12.93 13.29
C LEU A 5 5.51 -14.44 13.08
N ASP A 6 5.79 -14.88 11.86
CA ASP A 6 6.10 -16.27 11.54
C ASP A 6 7.33 -16.32 10.63
N SER A 7 8.04 -17.43 10.62
CA SER A 7 9.26 -17.56 9.81
C SER A 7 9.54 -19.00 9.43
N LEU A 8 10.31 -19.16 8.36
CA LEU A 8 10.86 -20.44 7.93
C LEU A 8 12.27 -20.27 7.39
N GLN A 9 13.00 -21.37 7.23
CA GLN A 9 14.32 -21.39 6.58
C GLN A 9 14.23 -22.14 5.25
N MET A 10 14.83 -21.55 4.22
CA MET A 10 14.90 -22.13 2.88
C MET A 10 16.31 -22.00 2.29
N ASP A 11 16.58 -22.74 1.22
CA ASP A 11 17.80 -22.61 0.44
C ASP A 11 17.69 -21.37 -0.49
N ILE A 12 17.98 -20.21 0.07
CA ILE A 12 17.96 -18.89 -0.58
C ILE A 12 19.21 -18.10 -0.20
N SER A 13 19.62 -17.15 -1.02
CA SER A 13 20.84 -16.34 -0.82
C SER A 13 20.63 -15.12 0.07
N ILE A 14 19.41 -14.58 0.12
CA ILE A 14 19.05 -13.39 0.90
C ILE A 14 17.69 -13.58 1.54
N SER A 15 17.50 -13.04 2.74
CA SER A 15 16.22 -13.14 3.44
C SER A 15 15.10 -12.42 2.68
N LYS A 16 13.89 -12.99 2.73
CA LYS A 16 12.69 -12.39 2.16
C LYS A 16 11.74 -12.00 3.28
N LEU A 17 11.29 -10.75 3.25
CA LEU A 17 10.33 -10.19 4.20
C LEU A 17 9.02 -9.95 3.51
N ALA A 18 7.92 -10.42 4.09
CA ALA A 18 6.56 -10.02 3.75
C ALA A 18 5.91 -9.38 4.98
N ILE A 19 5.36 -8.19 4.83
CA ILE A 19 4.60 -7.49 5.87
C ILE A 19 3.17 -7.31 5.39
N GLY A 20 2.22 -7.89 6.13
CA GLY A 20 0.80 -7.75 5.87
C GLY A 20 0.17 -6.69 6.77
N PHE A 21 -0.59 -5.80 6.18
CA PHE A 21 -1.37 -4.74 6.84
C PHE A 21 -2.84 -5.03 6.60
N LYS A 22 -3.55 -5.54 7.59
CA LYS A 22 -4.96 -5.88 7.47
C LYS A 22 -5.82 -4.87 8.22
N ASN A 23 -6.77 -4.25 7.53
CA ASN A 23 -7.82 -3.48 8.17
C ASN A 23 -8.97 -4.42 8.57
N VAL A 24 -9.53 -4.19 9.75
CA VAL A 24 -10.67 -4.97 10.28
C VAL A 24 -12.01 -4.27 10.09
N HIS A 25 -12.00 -3.00 9.69
CA HIS A 25 -13.18 -2.25 9.29
C HIS A 25 -13.26 -2.10 7.78
N PHE A 26 -14.45 -2.21 7.24
CA PHE A 26 -14.75 -2.10 5.82
C PHE A 26 -15.61 -0.88 5.57
N SER A 27 -15.34 -0.20 4.47
CA SER A 27 -16.13 0.96 4.03
C SER A 27 -17.21 0.52 3.04
N ASP A 28 -18.39 1.15 3.12
CA ASP A 28 -19.41 1.01 2.08
C ASP A 28 -18.96 1.61 0.73
N ASN A 29 -17.96 2.52 0.76
CA ASN A 29 -17.31 3.06 -0.43
C ASN A 29 -15.90 2.46 -0.59
N TYR A 30 -15.82 1.17 -0.92
CA TYR A 30 -14.55 0.47 -1.04
C TYR A 30 -13.67 0.99 -2.19
N MET A 31 -14.24 1.60 -3.25
CA MET A 31 -13.45 2.26 -4.30
C MET A 31 -12.64 3.42 -3.71
N ARG A 32 -13.28 4.31 -2.94
CA ARG A 32 -12.58 5.41 -2.27
C ARG A 32 -11.56 4.90 -1.26
N GLU A 33 -11.88 3.84 -0.52
CA GLU A 33 -10.95 3.18 0.40
C GLU A 33 -9.75 2.63 -0.36
N SER A 34 -9.96 1.87 -1.44
CA SER A 34 -8.90 1.31 -2.27
C SER A 34 -7.95 2.39 -2.79
N ILE A 35 -8.49 3.49 -3.34
CA ILE A 35 -7.70 4.62 -3.83
C ILE A 35 -6.93 5.28 -2.67
N SER A 36 -7.57 5.48 -1.53
CA SER A 36 -6.95 6.10 -0.35
C SER A 36 -5.81 5.26 0.21
N VAL A 37 -5.97 3.93 0.27
CA VAL A 37 -4.92 2.99 0.66
C VAL A 37 -3.74 3.06 -0.30
N GLN A 38 -3.98 3.02 -1.61
CA GLN A 38 -2.93 3.11 -2.63
C GLN A 38 -2.17 4.44 -2.54
N LEU A 39 -2.88 5.56 -2.45
CA LEU A 39 -2.27 6.89 -2.29
C LEU A 39 -1.42 6.96 -1.02
N LEU A 40 -1.94 6.47 0.10
CA LEU A 40 -1.25 6.47 1.38
C LEU A 40 0.05 5.68 1.34
N PHE A 41 0.00 4.42 0.91
CA PHE A 41 1.18 3.56 0.87
C PHE A 41 2.20 4.03 -0.17
N ASN A 42 1.76 4.55 -1.32
CA ASN A 42 2.66 5.12 -2.31
C ASN A 42 3.36 6.39 -1.80
N LEU A 43 2.67 7.25 -1.06
CA LEU A 43 3.27 8.45 -0.44
C LEU A 43 4.28 8.08 0.64
N LEU A 44 4.01 7.03 1.43
CA LEU A 44 4.89 6.61 2.52
C LEU A 44 6.05 5.73 2.04
N PHE A 45 5.78 4.80 1.14
CA PHE A 45 6.71 3.71 0.80
C PHE A 45 6.99 3.55 -0.70
N GLY A 46 6.28 4.28 -1.57
CA GLY A 46 6.54 4.25 -3.00
C GLY A 46 7.90 4.84 -3.37
N TRP A 47 8.38 4.58 -4.56
CA TRP A 47 9.71 4.96 -5.08
C TRP A 47 10.00 6.47 -5.04
N THR A 48 8.98 7.33 -4.94
CA THR A 48 9.14 8.78 -4.75
C THR A 48 9.29 9.18 -3.29
N SER A 49 8.93 8.29 -2.35
CA SER A 49 9.02 8.54 -0.91
C SER A 49 10.47 8.79 -0.45
N PRO A 50 10.69 9.75 0.47
CA PRO A 50 11.99 9.93 1.09
C PRO A 50 12.48 8.66 1.83
N TYR A 51 11.57 7.89 2.43
CA TYR A 51 11.93 6.65 3.12
C TYR A 51 12.46 5.59 2.15
N TYR A 52 11.74 5.37 1.03
CA TYR A 52 12.21 4.45 0.00
C TYR A 52 13.59 4.84 -0.52
N LYS A 53 13.77 6.11 -0.89
CA LYS A 53 15.04 6.62 -1.43
C LYS A 53 16.20 6.43 -0.46
N ASN A 54 15.98 6.72 0.82
CA ASN A 54 17.01 6.54 1.85
C ASN A 54 17.35 5.05 2.04
N TRP A 55 16.35 4.18 2.17
CA TRP A 55 16.57 2.74 2.36
C TRP A 55 17.25 2.10 1.15
N TYR A 56 16.88 2.54 -0.06
CA TYR A 56 17.52 2.10 -1.29
C TYR A 56 18.99 2.56 -1.36
N ALA A 57 19.26 3.83 -1.08
CA ALA A 57 20.63 4.38 -1.05
C ALA A 57 21.52 3.72 0.01
N GLU A 58 20.93 3.30 1.13
CA GLU A 58 21.64 2.57 2.20
C GLU A 58 21.75 1.04 1.92
N GLY A 59 21.24 0.55 0.79
CA GLY A 59 21.25 -0.86 0.43
C GLY A 59 20.39 -1.77 1.34
N LYS A 60 19.42 -1.20 2.05
CA LYS A 60 18.51 -1.95 2.91
C LYS A 60 17.38 -2.63 2.13
N ILE A 61 17.01 -2.06 1.01
CA ILE A 61 16.05 -2.57 0.03
C ILE A 61 16.63 -2.44 -1.36
N ASP A 62 16.06 -3.16 -2.30
CA ASP A 62 16.38 -3.11 -3.72
C ASP A 62 15.11 -3.07 -4.57
N GLU A 63 15.22 -3.37 -5.86
CA GLU A 63 14.11 -3.39 -6.82
C GLU A 63 13.08 -4.51 -6.56
N SER A 64 13.38 -5.46 -5.65
CA SER A 64 12.45 -6.53 -5.26
C SER A 64 11.30 -6.02 -4.40
N MET A 65 11.42 -4.81 -3.82
CA MET A 65 10.37 -4.24 -2.99
C MET A 65 9.12 -3.98 -3.82
N SER A 66 8.02 -4.60 -3.41
CA SER A 66 6.69 -4.43 -4.01
C SER A 66 5.63 -4.16 -2.96
N ILE A 67 4.55 -3.51 -3.39
CA ILE A 67 3.37 -3.24 -2.57
C ILE A 67 2.14 -3.70 -3.36
N GLU A 68 1.40 -4.64 -2.79
CA GLU A 68 0.17 -5.18 -3.36
C GLU A 68 -1.02 -4.72 -2.52
N TYR A 69 -2.10 -4.34 -3.17
CA TYR A 69 -3.30 -3.78 -2.56
C TYR A 69 -4.50 -4.65 -2.88
N GLU A 70 -5.18 -5.12 -1.85
CA GLU A 70 -6.41 -5.90 -1.97
C GLU A 70 -7.49 -5.27 -1.10
N VAL A 71 -8.40 -4.54 -1.72
CA VAL A 71 -9.52 -3.86 -1.04
C VAL A 71 -10.82 -4.23 -1.73
N SER A 72 -11.76 -4.72 -0.95
CA SER A 72 -13.12 -5.05 -1.39
C SER A 72 -14.11 -4.73 -0.27
N SER A 73 -15.39 -4.91 -0.53
CA SER A 73 -16.45 -4.77 0.48
C SER A 73 -16.33 -5.75 1.67
N ARG A 74 -15.48 -6.78 1.57
CA ARG A 74 -15.36 -7.85 2.58
C ARG A 74 -13.99 -7.96 3.22
N TYR A 75 -12.96 -7.37 2.62
CA TYR A 75 -11.60 -7.40 3.14
C TYR A 75 -10.80 -6.22 2.62
N SER A 76 -9.86 -5.77 3.44
CA SER A 76 -8.92 -4.72 3.09
C SER A 76 -7.56 -5.09 3.67
N PHE A 77 -6.57 -5.35 2.80
CA PHE A 77 -5.21 -5.59 3.23
C PHE A 77 -4.19 -5.10 2.19
N VAL A 78 -3.00 -4.81 2.68
CA VAL A 78 -1.83 -4.48 1.86
C VAL A 78 -0.73 -5.46 2.22
N ILE A 79 0.00 -5.93 1.23
CA ILE A 79 1.19 -6.77 1.42
C ILE A 79 2.39 -6.02 0.84
N MET A 80 3.40 -5.81 1.67
CA MET A 80 4.72 -5.34 1.22
C MET A 80 5.68 -6.51 1.25
N THR A 81 6.37 -6.75 0.13
CA THR A 81 7.42 -7.78 0.05
C THR A 81 8.75 -7.16 -0.36
N MET A 82 9.84 -7.72 0.12
CA MET A 82 11.18 -7.27 -0.24
C MET A 82 12.23 -8.32 0.09
N ASP A 83 13.34 -8.29 -0.67
CA ASP A 83 14.57 -8.98 -0.32
C ASP A 83 15.42 -8.01 0.52
N THR A 84 15.93 -8.48 1.65
CA THR A 84 16.75 -7.65 2.55
C THR A 84 17.62 -8.49 3.46
N ALA A 85 18.84 -8.02 3.73
CA ALA A 85 19.75 -8.67 4.68
C ALA A 85 19.29 -8.49 6.15
N GLU A 86 18.43 -7.49 6.44
CA GLU A 86 18.02 -7.13 7.79
C GLU A 86 16.47 -7.15 7.96
N PRO A 87 15.79 -8.31 7.75
CA PRO A 87 14.32 -8.33 7.68
C PRO A 87 13.64 -7.84 8.96
N ILE A 88 14.16 -8.17 10.12
CA ILE A 88 13.59 -7.72 11.40
C ILE A 88 13.74 -6.20 11.58
N ARG A 89 14.88 -5.65 11.18
CA ARG A 89 15.11 -4.21 11.24
C ARG A 89 14.21 -3.45 10.27
N MET A 90 14.04 -3.99 9.05
CA MET A 90 13.15 -3.38 8.05
C MET A 90 11.71 -3.39 8.52
N SER A 91 11.20 -4.50 9.09
CA SER A 91 9.87 -4.53 9.71
C SER A 91 9.71 -3.43 10.75
N SER A 92 10.70 -3.27 11.64
CA SER A 92 10.68 -2.24 12.69
C SER A 92 10.65 -0.82 12.11
N LEU A 93 11.46 -0.54 11.07
CA LEU A 93 11.49 0.76 10.39
C LEU A 93 10.16 1.08 9.72
N ILE A 94 9.56 0.13 9.02
CA ILE A 94 8.25 0.30 8.36
C ILE A 94 7.16 0.59 9.40
N ARG A 95 7.13 -0.14 10.51
CA ARG A 95 6.21 0.11 11.63
C ARG A 95 6.42 1.50 12.24
N GLN A 96 7.69 1.92 12.39
CA GLN A 96 8.03 3.25 12.88
C GLN A 96 7.49 4.35 11.96
N VAL A 97 7.63 4.20 10.63
CA VAL A 97 7.06 5.15 9.67
C VAL A 97 5.55 5.24 9.83
N MET A 98 4.85 4.10 9.95
CA MET A 98 3.39 4.08 10.13
C MET A 98 2.93 4.77 11.41
N THR A 99 3.71 4.73 12.49
CA THR A 99 3.34 5.28 13.79
C THR A 99 3.93 6.67 14.07
N SER A 100 4.93 7.12 13.28
CA SER A 100 5.58 8.42 13.44
C SER A 100 4.62 9.59 13.26
N ALA A 101 4.82 10.66 14.02
CA ALA A 101 4.12 11.94 13.81
C ALA A 101 4.56 12.65 12.51
N ASP A 102 5.79 12.39 12.04
CA ASP A 102 6.36 13.03 10.85
C ASP A 102 5.69 12.58 9.53
N LYS A 103 4.97 11.47 9.54
CA LYS A 103 4.22 10.97 8.39
C LYS A 103 3.27 11.99 7.78
N GLN A 104 2.65 12.83 8.64
CA GLN A 104 1.71 13.87 8.16
C GLN A 104 2.40 14.93 7.28
N ARG A 105 3.73 15.11 7.42
CA ARG A 105 4.52 16.01 6.58
C ARG A 105 4.65 15.52 5.13
N LEU A 106 4.47 14.22 4.89
CA LEU A 106 4.48 13.63 3.55
C LEU A 106 3.11 13.71 2.87
N LEU A 107 2.04 13.91 3.63
CA LEU A 107 0.67 14.01 3.11
C LEU A 107 0.36 15.48 2.74
N THR A 108 1.17 16.09 1.87
CA THR A 108 0.96 17.45 1.35
C THR A 108 0.10 17.40 0.08
N GLU A 109 -0.55 18.52 -0.26
CA GLU A 109 -1.31 18.60 -1.53
C GLU A 109 -0.41 18.37 -2.74
N GLU A 110 0.80 18.94 -2.74
CA GLU A 110 1.75 18.79 -3.84
C GLU A 110 2.16 17.31 -4.06
N ALA A 111 2.51 16.60 -2.98
CA ALA A 111 2.87 15.18 -3.06
C ALA A 111 1.66 14.33 -3.47
N LEU A 112 0.47 14.66 -2.96
CA LEU A 112 -0.78 14.00 -3.32
C LEU A 112 -1.11 14.19 -4.80
N ASP A 113 -0.99 15.41 -5.33
CA ASP A 113 -1.25 15.70 -6.74
C ASP A 113 -0.32 14.93 -7.68
N LEU A 114 0.95 14.78 -7.29
CA LEU A 114 1.89 13.96 -8.05
C LEU A 114 1.47 12.48 -8.09
N GLN A 115 1.07 11.93 -6.95
CA GLN A 115 0.58 10.54 -6.88
C GLN A 115 -0.73 10.34 -7.62
N LYS A 116 -1.66 11.30 -7.55
CA LYS A 116 -2.90 11.26 -8.33
C LYS A 116 -2.62 11.23 -9.84
N LYS A 117 -1.70 12.04 -10.32
CA LYS A 117 -1.31 12.04 -11.74
C LYS A 117 -0.71 10.69 -12.16
N ALA A 118 0.10 10.08 -11.31
CA ALA A 118 0.67 8.75 -11.58
C ALA A 118 -0.44 7.67 -11.67
N LEU A 119 -1.30 7.59 -10.65
CA LEU A 119 -2.41 6.63 -10.63
C LEU A 119 -3.43 6.88 -11.76
N TYR A 120 -3.69 8.14 -12.10
CA TYR A 120 -4.57 8.47 -13.23
C TYR A 120 -3.97 8.00 -14.56
N GLY A 121 -2.66 8.16 -14.74
CA GLY A 121 -1.96 7.63 -15.90
C GLY A 121 -2.01 6.10 -15.99
N GLU A 122 -1.93 5.38 -14.85
CA GLU A 122 -2.11 3.92 -14.80
C GLU A 122 -3.55 3.53 -15.13
N PHE A 123 -4.52 4.25 -14.59
CA PHE A 123 -5.93 4.07 -14.92
C PHE A 123 -6.18 4.22 -16.43
N LEU A 124 -5.68 5.29 -17.06
CA LEU A 124 -5.84 5.50 -18.51
C LEU A 124 -5.21 4.35 -19.32
N ARG A 125 -4.00 3.92 -18.96
CA ARG A 125 -3.35 2.78 -19.62
C ARG A 125 -4.12 1.47 -19.46
N SER A 126 -4.78 1.29 -18.31
CA SER A 126 -5.58 0.07 -18.06
C SER A 126 -6.81 -0.02 -18.97
N LEU A 127 -7.34 1.11 -19.44
CA LEU A 127 -8.49 1.16 -20.35
C LEU A 127 -8.15 0.62 -21.76
N ASP A 128 -6.87 0.66 -22.15
CA ASP A 128 -6.41 0.12 -23.44
C ASP A 128 -6.28 -1.41 -23.45
N ASN A 129 -6.30 -2.05 -22.27
CA ASN A 129 -6.20 -3.50 -22.14
C ASN A 129 -7.55 -4.11 -21.77
N ILE A 130 -8.24 -4.69 -22.76
CA ILE A 130 -9.61 -5.21 -22.60
C ILE A 130 -9.72 -6.35 -21.58
N GLN A 131 -8.67 -7.18 -21.42
CA GLN A 131 -8.67 -8.26 -20.43
C GLN A 131 -8.57 -7.70 -19.01
N ASN A 132 -7.69 -6.72 -18.82
CA ASN A 132 -7.53 -6.02 -17.55
C ASN A 132 -8.79 -5.20 -17.22
N LEU A 133 -9.34 -4.50 -18.21
CA LEU A 133 -10.57 -3.72 -18.06
C LEU A 133 -11.75 -4.57 -17.56
N GLY A 134 -11.94 -5.77 -18.12
CA GLY A 134 -13.00 -6.68 -17.66
C GLY A 134 -12.83 -7.09 -16.19
N SER A 135 -11.61 -7.42 -15.77
CA SER A 135 -11.33 -7.78 -14.39
C SER A 135 -11.53 -6.59 -13.43
N GLN A 136 -11.06 -5.40 -13.80
CA GLN A 136 -11.23 -4.17 -13.00
C GLN A 136 -12.70 -3.75 -12.95
N TYR A 137 -13.43 -3.87 -14.06
CA TYR A 137 -14.86 -3.56 -14.06
C TYR A 137 -15.63 -4.45 -13.07
N LEU A 138 -15.37 -5.76 -13.07
CA LEU A 138 -15.99 -6.70 -12.13
C LEU A 138 -15.58 -6.42 -10.68
N ALA A 139 -14.32 -6.07 -10.45
CA ALA A 139 -13.81 -5.77 -9.10
C ALA A 139 -14.50 -4.56 -8.47
N TYR A 140 -14.88 -3.56 -9.27
CA TYR A 140 -15.51 -2.32 -8.80
C TYR A 140 -17.02 -2.24 -9.08
N PHE A 141 -17.63 -3.30 -9.63
CA PHE A 141 -19.06 -3.33 -9.89
C PHE A 141 -19.86 -3.61 -8.62
N GLU A 142 -20.01 -2.59 -7.81
CA GLU A 142 -20.80 -2.65 -6.57
C GLU A 142 -21.34 -1.24 -6.23
N ASN A 143 -22.49 -1.13 -5.57
CA ASN A 143 -23.06 0.12 -5.08
C ASN A 143 -23.22 1.23 -6.13
N ASP A 144 -23.70 0.89 -7.33
CA ASP A 144 -23.94 1.80 -8.46
C ASP A 144 -22.65 2.49 -9.00
N LYS A 145 -21.46 2.06 -8.59
CA LYS A 145 -20.17 2.51 -9.13
C LYS A 145 -19.56 1.45 -10.04
N THR A 146 -18.80 1.93 -10.99
CA THR A 146 -18.05 1.11 -11.95
C THR A 146 -16.59 1.56 -11.99
N TYR A 147 -15.71 0.77 -12.60
CA TYR A 147 -14.31 1.16 -12.79
C TYR A 147 -14.13 2.50 -13.51
N PHE A 148 -15.09 2.93 -14.33
CA PHE A 148 -15.03 4.22 -15.02
C PHE A 148 -15.16 5.43 -14.08
N ASP A 149 -15.70 5.23 -12.88
CA ASP A 149 -15.80 6.28 -11.84
C ASP A 149 -14.49 6.49 -11.10
N PHE A 150 -13.50 5.58 -11.29
CA PHE A 150 -12.21 5.63 -10.59
C PHE A 150 -11.49 6.98 -10.74
N GLY A 151 -11.43 7.50 -11.97
CA GLY A 151 -10.75 8.78 -12.23
C GLY A 151 -11.39 9.95 -11.49
N GLN A 152 -12.72 10.02 -11.45
CA GLN A 152 -13.45 11.06 -10.74
C GLN A 152 -13.26 10.92 -9.23
N GLU A 153 -13.38 9.71 -8.70
CA GLU A 153 -13.18 9.43 -7.28
C GLU A 153 -11.75 9.81 -6.85
N LEU A 154 -10.74 9.40 -7.61
CA LEU A 154 -9.33 9.72 -7.37
C LEU A 154 -9.11 11.22 -7.28
N MET A 155 -9.64 12.00 -8.22
CA MET A 155 -9.46 13.47 -8.24
C MET A 155 -10.19 14.17 -7.09
N SER A 156 -11.24 13.58 -6.55
CA SER A 156 -12.02 14.15 -5.45
C SER A 156 -11.32 14.09 -4.08
N ILE A 157 -10.31 13.21 -3.90
CA ILE A 157 -9.62 13.03 -2.62
C ILE A 157 -8.70 14.23 -2.35
N THR A 158 -8.85 14.86 -1.19
CA THR A 158 -7.97 15.94 -0.72
C THR A 158 -6.91 15.43 0.26
N SER A 159 -5.86 16.22 0.55
CA SER A 159 -4.89 15.86 1.57
C SER A 159 -5.52 15.77 2.97
N LYS A 160 -6.55 16.56 3.22
CA LYS A 160 -7.32 16.46 4.45
C LYS A 160 -8.04 15.12 4.55
N ASP A 161 -8.75 14.71 3.49
CA ASP A 161 -9.43 13.40 3.45
C ASP A 161 -8.45 12.26 3.69
N LEU A 162 -7.26 12.33 3.08
CA LEU A 162 -6.23 11.31 3.22
C LEU A 162 -5.65 11.26 4.64
N LYS A 163 -5.48 12.42 5.30
CA LYS A 163 -5.05 12.50 6.71
C LYS A 163 -6.08 11.92 7.66
N ASP A 164 -7.36 12.26 7.45
CA ASP A 164 -8.47 11.76 8.25
C ASP A 164 -8.61 10.24 8.06
N PHE A 165 -8.56 9.78 6.80
CA PHE A 165 -8.52 8.36 6.47
C PHE A 165 -7.37 7.64 7.17
N PHE A 166 -6.15 8.18 7.12
CA PHE A 166 -4.98 7.55 7.71
C PHE A 166 -5.12 7.36 9.22
N ASN A 167 -5.61 8.37 9.94
CA ASN A 167 -5.81 8.26 11.37
C ASN A 167 -6.82 7.15 11.72
N HIS A 168 -7.92 7.07 10.95
CA HIS A 168 -8.91 6.01 11.13
C HIS A 168 -8.34 4.63 10.74
N TYR A 169 -7.62 4.54 9.62
CA TYR A 169 -7.01 3.31 9.11
C TYR A 169 -6.04 2.71 10.12
N LEU A 170 -5.18 3.54 10.74
CA LEU A 170 -4.22 3.09 11.74
C LEU A 170 -4.87 2.52 13.00
N SER A 171 -5.97 3.12 13.46
CA SER A 171 -6.64 2.66 14.70
C SER A 171 -7.20 1.24 14.60
N ASN A 172 -7.41 0.76 13.36
CA ASN A 172 -8.01 -0.53 13.05
C ASN A 172 -7.04 -1.50 12.36
N LEU A 173 -5.75 -1.13 12.31
CA LEU A 173 -4.75 -1.86 11.53
C LEU A 173 -4.12 -2.99 12.35
N VAL A 174 -4.14 -4.18 11.79
CA VAL A 174 -3.38 -5.34 12.27
C VAL A 174 -2.21 -5.58 11.35
N ILE A 175 -0.99 -5.62 11.91
CA ILE A 175 0.24 -5.83 11.16
C ILE A 175 0.85 -7.17 11.54
N THR A 176 1.19 -7.98 10.54
CA THR A 176 1.85 -9.28 10.69
C THR A 176 3.05 -9.38 9.77
N ASP A 177 4.07 -10.11 10.19
CA ASP A 177 5.28 -10.34 9.42
C ASP A 177 5.45 -11.82 9.11
N PHE A 178 5.99 -12.09 7.93
CA PHE A 178 6.49 -13.40 7.56
C PHE A 178 7.91 -13.26 6.99
N VAL A 179 8.83 -14.05 7.50
CA VAL A 179 10.25 -13.97 7.09
C VAL A 179 10.73 -15.34 6.62
N VAL A 180 11.34 -15.37 5.45
CA VAL A 180 12.11 -16.52 4.98
C VAL A 180 13.59 -16.19 5.19
N PHE A 181 14.28 -17.01 5.98
CA PHE A 181 15.71 -16.89 6.22
C PHE A 181 16.51 -17.87 5.37
N PRO A 182 17.74 -17.53 4.98
CA PRO A 182 18.71 -18.51 4.46
C PRO A 182 18.93 -19.65 5.48
N LYS A 183 19.20 -20.85 4.96
CA LYS A 183 19.65 -22.00 5.79
C LYS A 183 21.08 -21.81 6.24
#